data_9d19372944bbd1cd966625c0148e9e43
#
_entry.id   9d19372944bbd1cd966625c0148e9e43
#
_cell.length_a   1.000
_cell.length_b   1.000
_cell.length_c   1.000
_cell.angle_alpha   90.00
_cell.angle_beta   90.00
_cell.angle_gamma   90.00
#
_symmetry.space_group_name_H-M   'P 1'
#
loop_
_entity.id
_entity.type
_entity.pdbx_description
1 polymer ?
#
loop_
_entity_poly.entity_id
_entity_poly.type
_entity_poly.pdbx_seq_one_letter_code
_entity_poly.pdbx_strand_id
1 'polypeptide(L)'
;MVLNPAMVWQCSGHDQVSQRKSFRDPRVKVAVAVNPVTNPIFSATSIQALAVPILMVSGSNDIFAPSISQQLIPFSWIQQPGSLLVLQRNGTHLSFLEGTSDLPPTVLGPDLPLARRQLKGMARGFFDQHLRLQPVMPSLLPTPTDPLVAAGRDPLKLLVMPRLSRQQLERVAPGLDLDQAAASGL
;
A
#
# COMPACT_ATOMS: atom_id res chain seq x y z
N MET A 1 16.15 -0.07 15.17
CA MET A 1 15.94 0.71 13.92
C MET A 1 16.46 -0.12 12.76
N VAL A 2 15.56 -0.70 11.97
CA VAL A 2 15.96 -1.45 10.78
C VAL A 2 16.14 -0.41 9.65
N LEU A 3 17.38 -0.18 9.23
CA LEU A 3 17.68 0.66 8.09
C LEU A 3 17.11 0.00 6.83
N ASN A 4 16.05 0.59 6.27
CA ASN A 4 15.54 0.19 4.97
C ASN A 4 16.46 0.76 3.87
N PRO A 5 17.15 -0.07 3.07
CA PRO A 5 18.10 0.41 2.05
C PRO A 5 17.45 1.36 1.02
N ALA A 6 16.16 1.17 0.71
CA ALA A 6 15.44 2.04 -0.20
C ALA A 6 15.33 3.49 0.32
N MET A 7 15.33 3.69 1.64
CA MET A 7 15.27 5.01 2.25
C MET A 7 16.56 5.81 2.07
N VAL A 8 17.72 5.15 2.08
CA VAL A 8 19.01 5.81 1.91
C VAL A 8 19.06 6.54 0.56
N TRP A 9 18.58 5.90 -0.50
CA TRP A 9 18.53 6.50 -1.83
C TRP A 9 17.52 7.64 -1.93
N GLN A 10 16.38 7.53 -1.25
CA GLN A 10 15.36 8.58 -1.27
C GLN A 10 15.78 9.81 -0.44
N CYS A 11 16.44 9.59 0.69
CA CYS A 11 16.97 10.68 1.51
C CYS A 11 18.08 11.48 0.80
N SER A 12 18.85 10.88 -0.09
CA SER A 12 19.90 11.59 -0.83
C SER A 12 19.36 12.66 -1.79
N GLY A 13 18.07 12.58 -2.16
CA GLY A 13 17.40 13.60 -2.97
C GLY A 13 16.75 14.73 -2.18
N HIS A 14 16.74 14.65 -0.86
CA HIS A 14 15.98 15.57 0.01
C HIS A 14 16.34 17.05 -0.20
N ASP A 15 17.62 17.37 -0.31
CA ASP A 15 18.07 18.77 -0.47
C ASP A 15 17.65 19.38 -1.81
N GLN A 16 17.51 18.56 -2.84
CA GLN A 16 17.04 19.01 -4.17
C GLN A 16 15.51 19.21 -4.20
N VAL A 17 14.77 18.49 -3.38
CA VAL A 17 13.32 18.49 -3.33
C VAL A 17 12.78 19.56 -2.38
N SER A 18 13.50 19.87 -1.31
CA SER A 18 13.08 20.81 -0.26
C SER A 18 12.78 22.23 -0.76
N GLN A 19 13.31 22.63 -1.92
CA GLN A 19 13.06 23.94 -2.52
C GLN A 19 11.73 24.03 -3.28
N ARG A 20 11.04 22.91 -3.56
CA ARG A 20 9.77 22.91 -4.30
C ARG A 20 8.59 22.92 -3.36
N LYS A 21 7.71 23.91 -3.51
CA LYS A 21 6.49 24.05 -2.67
C LYS A 21 5.43 22.98 -2.92
N SER A 22 5.37 22.42 -4.10
CA SER A 22 4.40 21.37 -4.45
C SER A 22 4.79 20.65 -5.76
N PHE A 23 4.56 19.34 -5.81
CA PHE A 23 4.65 18.52 -7.02
C PHE A 23 3.27 18.15 -7.59
N ARG A 24 2.21 18.74 -7.03
CA ARG A 24 0.84 18.41 -7.44
C ARG A 24 0.61 18.79 -8.89
N ASP A 25 0.20 17.82 -9.70
CA ASP A 25 -0.30 18.01 -11.04
C ASP A 25 -1.83 17.80 -11.05
N PRO A 26 -2.66 18.82 -11.39
CA PRO A 26 -4.11 18.71 -11.38
C PRO A 26 -4.68 17.75 -12.43
N ARG A 27 -3.87 17.32 -13.40
CA ARG A 27 -4.25 16.32 -14.40
C ARG A 27 -4.29 14.91 -13.81
N VAL A 28 -3.53 14.64 -12.76
CA VAL A 28 -3.58 13.35 -12.02
C VAL A 28 -4.92 13.29 -11.28
N LYS A 29 -5.75 12.31 -11.61
CA LYS A 29 -7.09 12.12 -11.04
C LYS A 29 -7.20 10.91 -10.12
N VAL A 30 -6.28 9.97 -10.25
CA VAL A 30 -6.25 8.71 -9.51
C VAL A 30 -4.83 8.17 -9.51
N ALA A 31 -4.45 7.41 -8.48
CA ALA A 31 -3.12 6.81 -8.39
C ALA A 31 -3.19 5.35 -7.93
N VAL A 32 -2.21 4.55 -8.37
CA VAL A 32 -1.95 3.20 -7.86
C VAL A 32 -0.53 3.17 -7.32
N ALA A 33 -0.37 2.81 -6.07
CA ALA A 33 0.92 2.66 -5.41
C ALA A 33 1.11 1.20 -4.97
N VAL A 34 2.17 0.56 -5.43
CA VAL A 34 2.46 -0.85 -5.14
C VAL A 34 3.69 -0.92 -4.24
N ASN A 35 3.51 -1.50 -3.07
CA ASN A 35 4.54 -1.61 -2.03
C ASN A 35 5.30 -0.28 -1.79
N PRO A 36 4.60 0.86 -1.66
CA PRO A 36 5.28 2.14 -1.54
C PRO A 36 6.08 2.23 -0.24
N VAL A 37 7.24 2.86 -0.32
CA VAL A 37 7.98 3.35 0.84
C VAL A 37 7.42 4.73 1.17
N THR A 38 6.64 4.83 2.24
CA THR A 38 5.96 6.08 2.59
C THR A 38 6.56 6.75 3.83
N ASN A 39 6.95 5.96 4.79
CA ASN A 39 7.43 6.41 6.09
C ASN A 39 8.97 6.27 6.19
N PRO A 40 9.72 7.28 6.64
CA PRO A 40 9.36 8.63 7.14
C PRO A 40 9.33 9.73 6.07
N ILE A 41 9.21 9.38 4.77
CA ILE A 41 9.30 10.35 3.66
C ILE A 41 8.11 11.32 3.68
N PHE A 42 6.92 10.78 3.96
CA PHE A 42 5.67 11.55 4.01
C PHE A 42 5.12 11.58 5.43
N SER A 43 4.87 12.77 5.93
CA SER A 43 4.18 12.95 7.21
C SER A 43 2.69 12.57 7.10
N ALA A 44 2.07 12.27 8.23
CA ALA A 44 0.62 12.05 8.30
C ALA A 44 -0.17 13.20 7.68
N THR A 45 0.23 14.46 7.94
CA THR A 45 -0.39 15.65 7.37
C THR A 45 -0.29 15.69 5.84
N SER A 46 0.86 15.30 5.27
CA SER A 46 1.04 15.23 3.82
C SER A 46 0.15 14.18 3.18
N ILE A 47 -0.01 13.02 3.82
CA ILE A 47 -0.88 11.94 3.33
C ILE A 47 -2.36 12.30 3.48
N GLN A 48 -2.76 12.96 4.58
CA GLN A 48 -4.13 13.48 4.75
C GLN A 48 -4.51 14.50 3.66
N ALA A 49 -3.54 15.25 3.15
CA ALA A 49 -3.74 16.23 2.10
C ALA A 49 -3.86 15.65 0.69
N LEU A 50 -3.81 14.32 0.52
CA LEU A 50 -4.05 13.68 -0.77
C LEU A 50 -5.43 14.05 -1.31
N ALA A 51 -5.46 14.56 -2.55
CA ALA A 51 -6.67 15.07 -3.18
C ALA A 51 -7.23 14.13 -4.27
N VAL A 52 -6.61 12.96 -4.46
CA VAL A 52 -7.04 11.96 -5.46
C VAL A 52 -7.17 10.60 -4.81
N PRO A 53 -8.13 9.76 -5.23
CA PRO A 53 -8.23 8.39 -4.77
C PRO A 53 -6.95 7.62 -5.06
N ILE A 54 -6.53 6.78 -4.12
CA ILE A 54 -5.35 5.93 -4.26
C ILE A 54 -5.70 4.46 -4.01
N LEU A 55 -5.27 3.59 -4.90
CA LEU A 55 -5.19 2.16 -4.64
C LEU A 55 -3.78 1.88 -4.10
N MET A 56 -3.68 1.51 -2.84
CA MET A 56 -2.44 1.09 -2.23
C MET A 56 -2.41 -0.43 -2.15
N VAL A 57 -1.44 -1.06 -2.80
CA VAL A 57 -1.25 -2.52 -2.78
C VAL A 57 -0.03 -2.83 -1.93
N SER A 58 -0.18 -3.77 -1.00
CA SER A 58 0.82 -4.15 -0.02
C SER A 58 1.02 -5.67 0.01
N GLY A 59 2.26 -6.13 -0.02
CA GLY A 59 2.61 -7.53 0.23
C GLY A 59 2.88 -7.76 1.73
N SER A 60 2.23 -8.76 2.35
CA SER A 60 2.41 -8.98 3.80
C SER A 60 3.81 -9.43 4.21
N ASN A 61 4.58 -9.99 3.28
CA ASN A 61 5.95 -10.49 3.50
C ASN A 61 6.99 -9.57 2.81
N ASP A 62 6.67 -8.31 2.63
CA ASP A 62 7.60 -7.33 2.08
C ASP A 62 8.69 -7.00 3.11
N ILE A 63 9.93 -7.42 2.82
CA ILE A 63 11.10 -7.16 3.65
C ILE A 63 11.81 -5.84 3.30
N PHE A 64 11.54 -5.27 2.11
CA PHE A 64 12.13 -4.01 1.66
C PHE A 64 11.31 -2.81 2.12
N ALA A 65 9.98 -2.93 2.04
CA ALA A 65 9.04 -1.94 2.53
C ALA A 65 8.01 -2.64 3.44
N PRO A 66 8.33 -2.89 4.73
CA PRO A 66 7.47 -3.66 5.63
C PRO A 66 6.05 -3.11 5.67
N SER A 67 5.07 -3.99 5.40
CA SER A 67 3.68 -3.61 5.13
C SER A 67 3.06 -2.73 6.23
N ILE A 68 3.31 -3.05 7.50
CA ILE A 68 2.72 -2.32 8.63
C ILE A 68 3.18 -0.87 8.64
N SER A 69 4.50 -0.64 8.70
CA SER A 69 5.06 0.70 8.83
C SER A 69 4.99 1.51 7.54
N GLN A 70 5.08 0.86 6.38
CA GLN A 70 5.20 1.56 5.10
C GLN A 70 3.87 1.73 4.36
N GLN A 71 2.86 0.89 4.62
CA GLN A 71 1.60 0.95 3.89
C GLN A 71 0.38 1.03 4.82
N LEU A 72 0.25 0.15 5.82
CA LEU A 72 -0.97 0.08 6.63
C LEU A 72 -1.13 1.34 7.49
N ILE A 73 -0.10 1.73 8.25
CA ILE A 73 -0.13 2.94 9.06
C ILE A 73 -0.36 4.18 8.18
N PRO A 74 0.42 4.44 7.12
CA PRO A 74 0.17 5.55 6.22
C PRO A 74 -1.22 5.53 5.58
N PHE A 75 -1.74 4.36 5.19
CA PHE A 75 -3.09 4.26 4.65
C PHE A 75 -4.16 4.69 5.65
N SER A 76 -3.98 4.43 6.94
CA SER A 76 -4.93 4.87 7.97
C SER A 76 -5.07 6.40 8.06
N TRP A 77 -4.09 7.14 7.57
CA TRP A 77 -4.13 8.61 7.50
C TRP A 77 -4.87 9.14 6.27
N ILE A 78 -5.09 8.31 5.23
CA ILE A 78 -5.77 8.72 4.00
C ILE A 78 -7.25 9.01 4.30
N GLN A 79 -7.67 10.24 4.00
CA GLN A 79 -9.05 10.69 4.15
C GLN A 79 -9.82 10.73 2.83
N GLN A 80 -9.11 10.67 1.70
CA GLN A 80 -9.70 10.77 0.37
C GLN A 80 -10.68 9.63 0.11
N PRO A 81 -11.97 9.93 -0.16
CA PRO A 81 -12.98 8.94 -0.51
C PRO A 81 -12.60 8.15 -1.76
N GLY A 82 -13.02 6.89 -1.80
CA GLY A 82 -12.74 6.00 -2.93
C GLY A 82 -11.33 5.39 -2.91
N SER A 83 -10.47 5.74 -1.94
CA SER A 83 -9.19 5.07 -1.75
C SER A 83 -9.37 3.64 -1.21
N LEU A 84 -8.49 2.73 -1.63
CA LEU A 84 -8.50 1.33 -1.22
C LEU A 84 -7.10 0.88 -0.81
N LEU A 85 -7.02 0.10 0.28
CA LEU A 85 -5.85 -0.70 0.62
C LEU A 85 -6.12 -2.15 0.25
N VAL A 86 -5.19 -2.76 -0.45
CA VAL A 86 -5.20 -4.19 -0.73
C VAL A 86 -3.96 -4.82 -0.13
N LEU A 87 -4.16 -5.71 0.84
CA LEU A 87 -3.10 -6.52 1.40
C LEU A 87 -3.11 -7.90 0.73
N GLN A 88 -2.03 -8.22 0.01
CA GLN A 88 -1.81 -9.54 -0.54
C GLN A 88 -1.06 -10.41 0.49
N ARG A 89 -1.72 -11.46 0.97
CA ARG A 89 -1.10 -12.41 1.90
C ARG A 89 0.08 -13.11 1.23
N ASN A 90 1.19 -13.25 1.96
CA ASN A 90 2.46 -13.83 1.50
C ASN A 90 3.08 -13.12 0.28
N GLY A 91 2.50 -12.01 -0.19
CA GLY A 91 3.13 -11.18 -1.21
C GLY A 91 4.40 -10.52 -0.68
N THR A 92 5.41 -10.41 -1.54
CA THR A 92 6.67 -9.74 -1.26
C THR A 92 6.78 -8.44 -2.06
N HIS A 93 7.86 -7.68 -1.85
CA HIS A 93 8.15 -6.48 -2.65
C HIS A 93 8.21 -6.78 -4.15
N LEU A 94 8.74 -7.93 -4.52
CA LEU A 94 9.02 -8.33 -5.90
C LEU A 94 7.89 -9.15 -6.54
N SER A 95 6.85 -9.52 -5.80
CA SER A 95 5.74 -10.34 -6.31
C SER A 95 5.05 -9.76 -7.55
N PHE A 96 5.13 -8.46 -7.73
CA PHE A 96 4.45 -7.75 -8.81
C PHE A 96 5.37 -7.37 -9.99
N LEU A 97 6.70 -7.55 -9.85
CA LEU A 97 7.66 -7.19 -10.88
C LEU A 97 7.81 -8.30 -11.93
N GLU A 98 8.08 -7.90 -13.17
CA GLU A 98 8.44 -8.81 -14.26
C GLU A 98 9.97 -8.91 -14.38
N GLY A 99 10.48 -10.01 -14.97
CA GLY A 99 11.92 -10.19 -15.22
C GLY A 99 12.76 -10.56 -13.98
N THR A 100 12.13 -11.06 -12.92
CA THR A 100 12.81 -11.40 -11.65
C THR A 100 13.02 -12.91 -11.45
N SER A 101 13.04 -13.70 -12.52
CA SER A 101 13.00 -15.19 -12.46
C SER A 101 14.18 -15.85 -11.76
N ASP A 102 15.33 -15.17 -11.68
CA ASP A 102 16.57 -15.76 -11.16
C ASP A 102 16.73 -15.58 -9.63
N LEU A 103 15.75 -14.96 -8.98
CA LEU A 103 15.78 -14.75 -7.52
C LEU A 103 15.12 -15.92 -6.77
N PRO A 104 15.53 -16.18 -5.51
CA PRO A 104 14.91 -17.23 -4.70
C PRO A 104 13.40 -17.01 -4.52
N PRO A 105 12.58 -18.08 -4.46
CA PRO A 105 11.13 -17.99 -4.23
C PRO A 105 10.75 -17.26 -2.94
N THR A 106 11.59 -17.32 -1.91
CA THR A 106 11.39 -16.58 -0.65
C THR A 106 11.42 -15.06 -0.81
N VAL A 107 12.10 -14.59 -1.83
CA VAL A 107 12.21 -13.15 -2.18
C VAL A 107 11.11 -12.75 -3.17
N LEU A 108 10.80 -13.65 -4.11
CA LEU A 108 9.80 -13.40 -5.16
C LEU A 108 8.35 -13.54 -4.66
N GLY A 109 8.11 -14.44 -3.71
CA GLY A 109 6.77 -14.82 -3.27
C GLY A 109 6.24 -16.09 -3.97
N PRO A 110 5.10 -16.62 -3.50
CA PRO A 110 4.69 -18.00 -3.81
C PRO A 110 4.10 -18.21 -5.21
N ASP A 111 3.47 -17.22 -5.82
CA ASP A 111 2.80 -17.36 -7.14
C ASP A 111 2.82 -16.01 -7.89
N LEU A 112 3.92 -15.77 -8.61
CA LEU A 112 4.10 -14.52 -9.37
C LEU A 112 3.05 -14.32 -10.48
N PRO A 113 2.70 -15.36 -11.29
CA PRO A 113 1.66 -15.20 -12.31
C PRO A 113 0.32 -14.79 -11.72
N LEU A 114 -0.08 -15.36 -10.59
CA LEU A 114 -1.32 -15.01 -9.91
C LEU A 114 -1.25 -13.59 -9.32
N ALA A 115 -0.17 -13.25 -8.61
CA ALA A 115 0.04 -11.93 -8.02
C ALA A 115 -0.08 -10.82 -9.08
N ARG A 116 0.57 -11.00 -10.22
CA ARG A 116 0.55 -10.06 -11.34
C ARG A 116 -0.83 -9.94 -12.00
N ARG A 117 -1.54 -11.07 -12.20
CA ARG A 117 -2.92 -11.03 -12.71
C ARG A 117 -3.85 -10.30 -11.77
N GLN A 118 -3.72 -10.55 -10.47
CA GLN A 118 -4.50 -9.86 -9.44
C GLN A 118 -4.23 -8.35 -9.48
N LEU A 119 -2.96 -7.93 -9.50
CA LEU A 119 -2.59 -6.51 -9.60
C LEU A 119 -3.16 -5.85 -10.87
N LYS A 120 -2.98 -6.49 -12.02
CA LYS A 120 -3.51 -5.95 -13.30
C LYS A 120 -5.03 -5.79 -13.26
N GLY A 121 -5.75 -6.78 -12.72
CA GLY A 121 -7.20 -6.73 -12.57
C GLY A 121 -7.67 -5.62 -11.62
N MET A 122 -7.03 -5.50 -10.46
CA MET A 122 -7.34 -4.47 -9.47
C MET A 122 -7.05 -3.06 -10.00
N ALA A 123 -5.87 -2.85 -10.58
CA ALA A 123 -5.49 -1.56 -11.14
C ALA A 123 -6.44 -1.13 -12.26
N ARG A 124 -6.78 -2.05 -13.18
CA ARG A 124 -7.75 -1.78 -14.25
C ARG A 124 -9.12 -1.41 -13.67
N GLY A 125 -9.66 -2.21 -12.76
CA GLY A 125 -10.97 -1.93 -12.16
C GLY A 125 -10.99 -0.60 -11.41
N PHE A 126 -9.90 -0.26 -10.70
CA PHE A 126 -9.76 0.99 -9.99
C PHE A 126 -9.72 2.20 -10.95
N PHE A 127 -8.97 2.11 -12.05
CA PHE A 127 -8.95 3.14 -13.08
C PHE A 127 -10.30 3.27 -13.79
N ASP A 128 -10.94 2.16 -14.16
CA ASP A 128 -12.24 2.19 -14.83
C ASP A 128 -13.31 2.83 -13.95
N GLN A 129 -13.29 2.56 -12.64
CA GLN A 129 -14.18 3.18 -11.67
C GLN A 129 -14.01 4.71 -11.58
N HIS A 130 -12.77 5.17 -11.48
CA HIS A 130 -12.49 6.58 -11.17
C HIS A 130 -12.32 7.47 -12.40
N LEU A 131 -11.91 6.90 -13.54
CA LEU A 131 -11.68 7.65 -14.78
C LEU A 131 -12.82 7.51 -15.79
N ARG A 132 -13.52 6.34 -15.79
CA ARG A 132 -14.59 6.04 -16.74
C ARG A 132 -15.97 5.97 -16.12
N LEU A 133 -16.05 6.17 -14.78
CA LEU A 133 -17.28 6.10 -14.01
C LEU A 133 -18.03 4.75 -14.18
N GLN A 134 -17.29 3.68 -14.41
CA GLN A 134 -17.85 2.34 -14.51
C GLN A 134 -18.03 1.72 -13.11
N PRO A 135 -19.06 0.87 -12.91
CA PRO A 135 -19.27 0.21 -11.62
C PRO A 135 -18.04 -0.63 -11.23
N VAL A 136 -17.73 -0.62 -9.93
CA VAL A 136 -16.67 -1.47 -9.37
C VAL A 136 -16.97 -2.93 -9.64
N MET A 137 -15.99 -3.69 -10.10
CA MET A 137 -16.14 -5.12 -10.20
C MET A 137 -16.42 -5.72 -8.80
N PRO A 138 -17.41 -6.61 -8.68
CA PRO A 138 -17.80 -7.22 -7.39
C PRO A 138 -16.63 -7.86 -6.62
N SER A 139 -15.62 -8.36 -7.34
CA SER A 139 -14.39 -8.93 -6.77
C SER A 139 -13.50 -7.94 -6.03
N LEU A 140 -13.71 -6.63 -6.22
CA LEU A 140 -12.97 -5.56 -5.54
C LEU A 140 -13.76 -4.95 -4.36
N LEU A 141 -15.04 -5.36 -4.19
CA LEU A 141 -15.84 -4.87 -3.08
C LEU A 141 -15.38 -5.52 -1.77
N PRO A 142 -15.28 -4.74 -0.67
CA PRO A 142 -14.99 -5.31 0.64
C PRO A 142 -16.06 -6.34 1.00
N THR A 143 -15.65 -7.50 1.44
CA THR A 143 -16.60 -8.47 2.01
C THR A 143 -17.08 -7.95 3.36
N PRO A 144 -18.35 -8.22 3.78
CA PRO A 144 -18.89 -7.77 5.07
C PRO A 144 -18.16 -8.34 6.29
N THR A 145 -17.40 -9.40 6.12
CA THR A 145 -16.59 -10.05 7.16
C THR A 145 -15.30 -9.26 7.42
N ASP A 146 -14.92 -9.14 8.70
CA ASP A 146 -13.65 -8.52 9.11
C ASP A 146 -12.50 -9.10 8.28
N PRO A 147 -11.84 -8.30 7.42
CA PRO A 147 -10.87 -8.80 6.47
C PRO A 147 -9.64 -9.40 7.14
N LEU A 148 -9.36 -9.05 8.40
CA LEU A 148 -8.22 -9.58 9.16
C LEU A 148 -8.50 -10.99 9.72
N VAL A 149 -9.78 -11.35 9.88
CA VAL A 149 -10.20 -12.67 10.41
C VAL A 149 -10.43 -13.68 9.28
N ALA A 150 -10.90 -13.24 8.13
CA ALA A 150 -11.17 -14.10 6.97
C ALA A 150 -9.91 -14.70 6.30
N ALA A 151 -8.71 -14.44 6.84
CA ALA A 151 -7.42 -14.76 6.24
C ALA A 151 -6.99 -16.24 6.28
N GLY A 152 -7.92 -17.18 6.35
CA GLY A 152 -7.55 -18.58 6.69
C GLY A 152 -7.29 -19.51 5.55
N ARG A 153 -6.65 -19.62 4.55
CA ARG A 153 -6.12 -20.82 3.81
C ARG A 153 -5.65 -20.60 2.36
N ASP A 154 -5.96 -19.47 1.73
CA ASP A 154 -5.47 -19.18 0.37
C ASP A 154 -4.08 -18.50 0.46
N PRO A 155 -3.02 -19.03 -0.17
CA PRO A 155 -1.65 -18.49 -0.05
C PRO A 155 -1.49 -17.07 -0.57
N LEU A 156 -2.38 -16.61 -1.46
CA LEU A 156 -2.34 -15.26 -2.02
C LEU A 156 -3.66 -14.49 -1.82
N LYS A 157 -4.38 -14.78 -0.76
CA LYS A 157 -5.65 -14.12 -0.48
C LYS A 157 -5.48 -12.61 -0.40
N LEU A 158 -6.35 -11.91 -1.12
CA LEU A 158 -6.44 -10.46 -1.09
C LEU A 158 -7.40 -10.02 0.01
N LEU A 159 -6.96 -9.09 0.84
CA LEU A 159 -7.79 -8.37 1.79
C LEU A 159 -7.96 -6.95 1.27
N VAL A 160 -9.20 -6.58 0.93
CA VAL A 160 -9.52 -5.25 0.38
C VAL A 160 -10.20 -4.42 1.46
N MET A 161 -9.62 -3.26 1.76
CA MET A 161 -10.06 -2.39 2.85
C MET A 161 -10.23 -0.95 2.34
N PRO A 162 -11.46 -0.39 2.37
CA PRO A 162 -11.69 1.00 2.00
C PRO A 162 -11.24 1.97 3.10
N ARG A 163 -11.10 1.46 4.30
CA ARG A 163 -10.59 2.18 5.47
C ARG A 163 -9.86 1.22 6.39
N LEU A 164 -8.93 1.75 7.17
CA LEU A 164 -8.22 0.99 8.19
C LEU A 164 -8.36 1.75 9.50
N SER A 165 -9.09 1.17 10.45
CA SER A 165 -9.29 1.75 11.76
C SER A 165 -8.09 1.51 12.68
N ARG A 166 -7.94 2.37 13.72
CA ARG A 166 -6.93 2.17 14.77
C ARG A 166 -7.04 0.78 15.41
N GLN A 167 -8.25 0.32 15.71
CA GLN A 167 -8.48 -1.01 16.28
C GLN A 167 -8.00 -2.15 15.36
N GLN A 168 -8.17 -1.99 14.05
CA GLN A 168 -7.66 -2.98 13.10
C GLN A 168 -6.13 -2.96 13.04
N LEU A 169 -5.51 -1.78 13.09
CA LEU A 169 -4.04 -1.67 13.18
C LEU A 169 -3.49 -2.33 14.43
N GLU A 170 -4.10 -2.09 15.59
CA GLU A 170 -3.69 -2.69 16.86
C GLU A 170 -3.77 -4.21 16.86
N ARG A 171 -4.71 -4.80 16.12
CA ARG A 171 -4.79 -6.27 15.93
C ARG A 171 -3.67 -6.85 15.08
N VAL A 172 -3.21 -6.15 14.06
CA VAL A 172 -2.14 -6.63 13.17
C VAL A 172 -0.75 -6.27 13.67
N ALA A 173 -0.64 -5.27 14.52
CA ALA A 173 0.60 -4.79 15.12
C ALA A 173 0.43 -4.54 16.63
N PRO A 174 0.21 -5.58 17.44
CA PRO A 174 0.05 -5.43 18.87
C PRO A 174 1.31 -4.82 19.51
N GLY A 175 1.14 -3.81 20.33
CA GLY A 175 2.23 -3.11 21.02
C GLY A 175 2.91 -2.01 20.18
N LEU A 176 2.42 -1.72 18.98
CA LEU A 176 2.88 -0.56 18.22
C LEU A 176 2.27 0.71 18.80
N ASP A 177 3.13 1.68 19.14
CA ASP A 177 2.68 3.02 19.52
C ASP A 177 2.28 3.82 18.27
N LEU A 178 0.99 3.81 17.97
CA LEU A 178 0.44 4.48 16.78
C LEU A 178 0.52 6.02 16.89
N ASP A 179 0.54 6.56 18.11
CA ASP A 179 0.64 8.02 18.32
C ASP A 179 2.09 8.46 18.09
N GLN A 180 3.06 7.68 18.58
CA GLN A 180 4.46 7.91 18.26
C GLN A 180 4.74 7.72 16.77
N ALA A 181 4.17 6.70 16.14
CA ALA A 181 4.31 6.48 14.70
C ALA A 181 3.75 7.66 13.88
N ALA A 182 2.62 8.23 14.29
CA ALA A 182 2.04 9.41 13.64
C ALA A 182 2.86 10.70 13.86
N ALA A 183 3.44 10.86 15.07
CA ALA A 183 4.20 12.06 15.43
C ALA A 183 5.63 12.07 14.87
N SER A 184 6.26 10.89 14.78
CA SER A 184 7.66 10.76 14.33
C SER A 184 7.80 10.65 12.81
N GLY A 185 6.69 10.53 12.08
CA GLY A 185 6.74 10.14 10.69
C GLY A 185 7.30 8.72 10.50
N LEU A 186 7.33 7.93 11.57
CA LEU A 186 7.77 6.52 11.61
C LEU A 186 6.61 5.58 11.36
#